data_f8c038a281dcd1be949f302d27bbe4bd
#
_entry.id   f8c038a281dcd1be949f302d27bbe4bd
#
_cell.length_a   1.000
_cell.length_b   1.000
_cell.length_c   1.000
_cell.angle_alpha   90.00
_cell.angle_beta   90.00
_cell.angle_gamma   90.00
#
_symmetry.space_group_name_H-M   'P 1'
#
loop_
_entity.id
_entity.type
_entity.pdbx_description
1 polymer ?
#
loop_
_entity_poly.entity_id
_entity_poly.type
_entity_poly.pdbx_seq_one_letter_code
_entity_poly.pdbx_strand_id
1 'polypeptide(L)'
;MISRIRGLVREIGELQLLVEVHGISYEVFMPASLLRALPERLGPNGEAELITFHYQQLEVGRGIPVLIGFFNEIEREFFVRFISVAGIGPRAALKALTLPIPAIAQAIDDGDLSVLRSLPGIGEQRAKEIVAKLQGKVGKYALMPGRSARPEPAEAGQSALEDEAVAILVQLEYKKTEAKEMVRAALQRNPTVKSSEELLNEVYRQQRVATEAGTPAASLGEAKRAGVVDGSAARRSRRPTEAGTPA
;
A
#
# COMPACT_ATOMS: atom_id res chain seq x y z
N MET A 1 31.99 7.60 -3.83
CA MET A 1 30.51 7.59 -3.82
C MET A 1 30.08 7.62 -2.37
N ILE A 2 29.17 8.51 -1.98
CA ILE A 2 28.62 8.61 -0.62
C ILE A 2 27.30 7.84 -0.63
N SER A 3 27.18 6.77 0.15
CA SER A 3 25.99 5.91 0.20
C SER A 3 25.16 6.10 1.46
N ARG A 4 25.71 6.75 2.49
CA ARG A 4 25.02 7.06 3.74
C ARG A 4 25.67 8.30 4.35
N ILE A 5 24.87 9.13 5.00
CA ILE A 5 25.33 10.29 5.77
C ILE A 5 24.59 10.31 7.11
N ARG A 6 25.33 10.55 8.20
CA ARG A 6 24.77 10.75 9.54
C ARG A 6 25.40 12.00 10.15
N GLY A 7 24.58 12.90 10.64
CA GLY A 7 25.04 14.12 11.27
C GLY A 7 23.91 14.99 11.78
N LEU A 8 24.28 16.17 12.26
CA LEU A 8 23.34 17.17 12.77
C LEU A 8 22.68 17.92 11.61
N VAL A 9 21.37 18.02 11.60
CA VAL A 9 20.64 18.86 10.67
C VAL A 9 20.72 20.30 11.14
N ARG A 10 21.41 21.14 10.37
CA ARG A 10 21.62 22.56 10.70
C ARG A 10 20.58 23.47 10.09
N GLU A 11 20.13 23.13 8.90
CA GLU A 11 19.18 23.94 8.14
C GLU A 11 18.29 23.03 7.30
N ILE A 12 17.02 23.42 7.17
CA ILE A 12 16.03 22.74 6.32
C ILE A 12 15.48 23.79 5.37
N GLY A 13 15.75 23.60 4.07
CA GLY A 13 15.21 24.42 2.98
C GLY A 13 13.99 23.79 2.33
N GLU A 14 13.64 24.24 1.13
CA GLU A 14 12.43 23.78 0.42
C GLU A 14 12.53 22.33 -0.08
N LEU A 15 13.68 21.94 -0.63
CA LEU A 15 13.96 20.60 -1.17
C LEU A 15 15.33 20.06 -0.74
N GLN A 16 15.97 20.68 0.22
CA GLN A 16 17.32 20.36 0.67
C GLN A 16 17.47 20.58 2.16
N LEU A 17 18.48 19.98 2.74
CA LEU A 17 18.91 20.22 4.10
C LEU A 17 20.44 20.27 4.17
N LEU A 18 20.97 20.97 5.17
CA LEU A 18 22.38 20.94 5.52
C LEU A 18 22.61 19.96 6.66
N VAL A 19 23.42 18.94 6.39
CA VAL A 19 23.84 17.94 7.38
C VAL A 19 25.30 18.16 7.73
N GLU A 20 25.56 18.50 8.98
CA GLU A 20 26.92 18.67 9.48
C GLU A 20 27.48 17.36 10.02
N VAL A 21 28.62 16.96 9.49
CA VAL A 21 29.38 15.79 9.89
C VAL A 21 30.80 16.21 10.24
N HIS A 22 31.18 16.15 11.52
CA HIS A 22 32.52 16.54 11.99
C HIS A 22 33.02 17.93 11.50
N GLY A 23 32.12 18.92 11.52
CA GLY A 23 32.45 20.29 11.12
C GLY A 23 32.38 20.55 9.61
N ILE A 24 32.01 19.56 8.80
CA ILE A 24 31.78 19.72 7.36
C ILE A 24 30.28 19.64 7.11
N SER A 25 29.70 20.65 6.44
CA SER A 25 28.30 20.68 6.06
C SER A 25 28.09 20.16 4.64
N TYR A 26 27.21 19.19 4.51
CA TYR A 26 26.80 18.60 3.25
C TYR A 26 25.40 19.09 2.88
N GLU A 27 25.25 19.55 1.65
CA GLU A 27 23.94 19.82 1.08
C GLU A 27 23.33 18.51 0.57
N VAL A 28 22.19 18.14 1.13
CA VAL A 28 21.48 16.90 0.78
C VAL A 28 20.07 17.26 0.32
N PHE A 29 19.77 16.96 -0.93
CA PHE A 29 18.40 17.10 -1.45
C PHE A 29 17.51 15.98 -0.94
N MET A 30 16.22 16.25 -0.76
CA MET A 30 15.23 15.23 -0.40
C MET A 30 13.93 15.42 -1.18
N PRO A 31 13.23 14.33 -1.52
CA PRO A 31 11.85 14.42 -2.00
C PRO A 31 10.98 15.20 -1.03
N ALA A 32 10.10 16.04 -1.57
CA ALA A 32 9.27 16.94 -0.74
C ALA A 32 8.41 16.22 0.30
N SER A 33 7.93 15.01 0.01
CA SER A 33 7.20 14.19 0.98
C SER A 33 8.06 13.72 2.15
N LEU A 34 9.31 13.33 1.88
CA LEU A 34 10.25 12.88 2.91
C LEU A 34 10.75 14.06 3.74
N LEU A 35 11.03 15.19 3.10
CA LEU A 35 11.50 16.38 3.81
C LEU A 35 10.45 16.89 4.82
N ARG A 36 9.17 16.82 4.48
CA ARG A 36 8.08 17.14 5.42
C ARG A 36 8.01 16.18 6.61
N ALA A 37 8.37 14.92 6.42
CA ALA A 37 8.39 13.92 7.49
C ALA A 37 9.70 13.95 8.31
N LEU A 38 10.71 14.76 7.91
CA LEU A 38 12.01 14.81 8.56
C LEU A 38 11.95 15.20 10.04
N PRO A 39 11.17 16.24 10.47
CA PRO A 39 11.14 16.63 11.88
C PRO A 39 10.74 15.50 12.84
N GLU A 40 9.88 14.59 12.42
CA GLU A 40 9.44 13.43 13.20
C GLU A 40 10.48 12.30 13.23
N ARG A 41 11.49 12.39 12.39
CA ARG A 41 12.55 11.39 12.20
C ARG A 41 13.91 11.82 12.71
N LEU A 42 14.02 13.05 13.20
CA LEU A 42 15.23 13.53 13.83
C LEU A 42 15.45 12.82 15.18
N GLY A 43 16.71 12.47 15.46
CA GLY A 43 17.11 12.03 16.78
C GLY A 43 16.98 13.13 17.84
N PRO A 44 17.15 12.79 19.14
CA PRO A 44 16.97 13.73 20.27
C PRO A 44 17.82 15.00 20.14
N ASN A 45 18.96 14.91 19.47
CA ASN A 45 19.90 16.03 19.29
C ASN A 45 19.74 16.73 17.94
N GLY A 46 18.68 16.45 17.18
CA GLY A 46 18.55 16.96 15.81
C GLY A 46 19.41 16.23 14.77
N GLU A 47 19.87 15.03 15.09
CA GLU A 47 20.63 14.17 14.16
C GLU A 47 19.69 13.49 13.16
N ALA A 48 20.15 13.36 11.91
CA ALA A 48 19.55 12.52 10.90
C ALA A 48 20.55 11.50 10.38
N GLU A 49 20.06 10.29 10.09
CA GLU A 49 20.77 9.29 9.30
C GLU A 49 20.02 9.07 8.00
N LEU A 50 20.69 9.31 6.88
CA LEU A 50 20.10 9.25 5.55
C LEU A 50 20.89 8.29 4.66
N ILE A 51 20.17 7.45 3.96
CA ILE A 51 20.68 6.67 2.83
C ILE A 51 20.77 7.62 1.64
N THR A 52 21.86 7.61 0.88
CA THR A 52 22.04 8.59 -0.18
C THR A 52 22.10 7.96 -1.57
N PHE A 53 21.53 8.66 -2.53
CA PHE A 53 21.78 8.50 -3.95
C PHE A 53 22.71 9.62 -4.40
N HIS A 54 23.94 9.26 -4.74
CA HIS A 54 24.97 10.19 -5.18
C HIS A 54 25.14 10.11 -6.69
N TYR A 55 24.95 11.22 -7.39
CA TYR A 55 25.21 11.32 -8.82
C TYR A 55 25.96 12.60 -9.16
N GLN A 56 26.55 12.66 -10.34
CA GLN A 56 27.16 13.86 -10.87
C GLN A 56 26.22 14.50 -11.89
N GLN A 57 25.84 15.74 -11.64
CA GLN A 57 25.15 16.54 -12.63
C GLN A 57 26.20 17.15 -13.56
N LEU A 58 26.16 16.70 -14.81
CA LEU A 58 27.05 17.25 -15.82
C LEU A 58 26.48 18.55 -16.37
N GLU A 59 27.22 19.63 -16.22
CA GLU A 59 27.00 20.92 -16.86
C GLU A 59 28.19 21.22 -17.82
N VAL A 60 28.02 22.19 -18.71
CA VAL A 60 29.08 22.51 -19.66
C VAL A 60 30.38 22.81 -18.94
N GLY A 61 31.38 21.95 -19.11
CA GLY A 61 32.73 22.09 -18.54
C GLY A 61 32.90 21.70 -17.09
N ARG A 62 31.85 21.23 -16.37
CA ARG A 62 31.95 20.81 -14.95
C ARG A 62 30.97 19.71 -14.55
N GLY A 63 31.40 18.89 -13.60
CA GLY A 63 30.53 17.92 -12.91
C GLY A 63 30.24 18.42 -11.49
N ILE A 64 28.98 18.58 -11.14
CA ILE A 64 28.56 18.98 -9.79
C ILE A 64 28.09 17.71 -9.06
N PRO A 65 28.73 17.31 -7.94
CA PRO A 65 28.25 16.19 -7.14
C PRO A 65 26.95 16.55 -6.45
N VAL A 66 25.95 15.69 -6.53
CA VAL A 66 24.64 15.88 -5.91
C VAL A 66 24.33 14.70 -5.03
N LEU A 67 23.90 14.97 -3.80
CA LEU A 67 23.42 13.99 -2.83
C LEU A 67 21.91 14.10 -2.70
N ILE A 68 21.20 12.97 -2.80
CA ILE A 68 19.78 12.88 -2.51
C ILE A 68 19.59 11.90 -1.35
N GLY A 69 18.91 12.34 -0.28
CA GLY A 69 18.71 11.60 0.96
C GLY A 69 17.37 10.91 1.03
N PHE A 70 17.36 9.74 1.67
CA PHE A 70 16.19 8.89 1.96
C PHE A 70 16.33 8.33 3.36
N PHE A 71 15.21 7.98 4.00
CA PHE A 71 15.27 7.38 5.34
C PHE A 71 15.63 5.90 5.32
N ASN A 72 15.38 5.20 4.20
CA ASN A 72 15.68 3.78 4.06
C ASN A 72 16.01 3.41 2.60
N GLU A 73 16.54 2.19 2.44
CA GLU A 73 16.93 1.65 1.13
C GLU A 73 15.75 1.48 0.17
N ILE A 74 14.55 1.20 0.69
CA ILE A 74 13.37 0.96 -0.12
C ILE A 74 12.90 2.24 -0.79
N GLU A 75 12.92 3.37 -0.07
CA GLU A 75 12.62 4.69 -0.62
C GLU A 75 13.64 5.09 -1.70
N ARG A 76 14.94 4.82 -1.46
CA ARG A 76 16.00 5.03 -2.45
C ARG A 76 15.79 4.15 -3.69
N GLU A 77 15.44 2.88 -3.51
CA GLU A 77 15.19 1.97 -4.63
C GLU A 77 13.99 2.41 -5.47
N PHE A 78 12.89 2.84 -4.82
CA PHE A 78 11.74 3.41 -5.52
C PHE A 78 12.15 4.62 -6.35
N PHE A 79 12.92 5.56 -5.76
CA PHE A 79 13.39 6.75 -6.45
C PHE A 79 14.22 6.38 -7.69
N VAL A 80 15.14 5.43 -7.58
CA VAL A 80 15.97 4.96 -8.71
C VAL A 80 15.09 4.36 -9.83
N ARG A 81 14.04 3.61 -9.47
CA ARG A 81 13.08 3.10 -10.46
C ARG A 81 12.29 4.24 -11.09
N PHE A 82 11.86 5.20 -10.31
CA PHE A 82 11.08 6.33 -10.80
C PHE A 82 11.86 7.19 -11.81
N ILE A 83 13.13 7.48 -11.55
CA ILE A 83 14.00 8.20 -12.49
C ILE A 83 14.43 7.37 -13.71
N SER A 84 14.17 6.06 -13.74
CA SER A 84 14.40 5.24 -14.93
C SER A 84 13.35 5.48 -16.03
N VAL A 85 12.26 6.16 -15.72
CA VAL A 85 11.23 6.54 -16.70
C VAL A 85 11.77 7.64 -17.59
N ALA A 86 11.55 7.51 -18.90
CA ALA A 86 12.01 8.51 -19.88
C ALA A 86 11.48 9.91 -19.52
N GLY A 87 12.32 10.93 -19.63
CA GLY A 87 11.95 12.31 -19.33
C GLY A 87 11.81 12.65 -17.83
N ILE A 88 12.09 11.73 -16.92
CA ILE A 88 12.11 11.98 -15.47
C ILE A 88 13.54 11.88 -14.95
N GLY A 89 14.20 13.00 -14.81
CA GLY A 89 15.51 13.05 -14.17
C GLY A 89 15.42 13.24 -12.66
N PRO A 90 16.55 13.13 -11.92
CA PRO A 90 16.59 13.25 -10.47
C PRO A 90 15.93 14.53 -9.92
N ARG A 91 16.18 15.68 -10.52
CA ARG A 91 15.57 16.96 -10.10
C ARG A 91 14.05 17.01 -10.31
N ALA A 92 13.57 16.45 -11.42
CA ALA A 92 12.14 16.36 -11.69
C ALA A 92 11.46 15.42 -10.68
N ALA A 93 12.08 14.28 -10.37
CA ALA A 93 11.60 13.33 -9.38
C ALA A 93 11.51 13.93 -7.96
N LEU A 94 12.53 14.68 -7.53
CA LEU A 94 12.51 15.39 -6.23
C LEU A 94 11.27 16.29 -6.07
N LYS A 95 10.92 17.02 -7.13
CA LYS A 95 9.72 17.89 -7.15
C LYS A 95 8.42 17.11 -7.26
N ALA A 96 8.42 16.05 -8.06
CA ALA A 96 7.23 15.23 -8.30
C ALA A 96 6.79 14.43 -7.06
N LEU A 97 7.73 13.93 -6.26
CA LEU A 97 7.44 13.09 -5.10
C LEU A 97 6.90 13.90 -3.91
N THR A 98 5.74 14.50 -4.09
CA THR A 98 5.02 15.29 -3.06
C THR A 98 4.08 14.45 -2.21
N LEU A 99 3.63 13.31 -2.71
CA LEU A 99 2.84 12.32 -1.97
C LEU A 99 3.75 11.26 -1.35
N PRO A 100 3.30 10.56 -0.30
CA PRO A 100 4.03 9.41 0.23
C PRO A 100 4.32 8.36 -0.84
N ILE A 101 5.51 7.78 -0.80
CA ILE A 101 5.95 6.77 -1.79
C ILE A 101 4.95 5.61 -1.93
N PRO A 102 4.38 5.05 -0.84
CA PRO A 102 3.36 4.01 -0.95
C PRO A 102 2.13 4.43 -1.76
N ALA A 103 1.65 5.66 -1.58
CA ALA A 103 0.50 6.17 -2.32
C ALA A 103 0.80 6.32 -3.83
N ILE A 104 2.00 6.78 -4.18
CA ILE A 104 2.43 6.88 -5.57
C ILE A 104 2.60 5.48 -6.18
N ALA A 105 3.20 4.55 -5.45
CA ALA A 105 3.39 3.17 -5.90
C ALA A 105 2.04 2.48 -6.15
N GLN A 106 1.07 2.67 -5.25
CA GLN A 106 -0.29 2.15 -5.41
C GLN A 106 -0.96 2.75 -6.66
N ALA A 107 -0.89 4.07 -6.84
CA ALA A 107 -1.46 4.74 -8.01
C ALA A 107 -0.84 4.24 -9.34
N ILE A 108 0.45 3.91 -9.34
CA ILE A 108 1.12 3.32 -10.50
C ILE A 108 0.58 1.91 -10.78
N ASP A 109 0.46 1.06 -9.77
CA ASP A 109 -0.02 -0.31 -9.92
C ASP A 109 -1.50 -0.36 -10.33
N ASP A 110 -2.33 0.53 -9.79
CA ASP A 110 -3.74 0.68 -10.16
C ASP A 110 -3.94 1.36 -11.53
N GLY A 111 -2.87 1.97 -12.09
CA GLY A 111 -2.96 2.75 -13.33
C GLY A 111 -3.73 4.06 -13.17
N ASP A 112 -3.78 4.62 -11.96
CA ASP A 112 -4.50 5.87 -11.68
C ASP A 112 -3.75 7.10 -12.22
N LEU A 113 -4.07 7.43 -13.47
CA LEU A 113 -3.51 8.61 -14.14
C LEU A 113 -3.92 9.93 -13.47
N SER A 114 -5.04 9.97 -12.75
CA SER A 114 -5.51 11.18 -12.08
C SER A 114 -4.57 11.57 -10.94
N VAL A 115 -4.23 10.62 -10.08
CA VAL A 115 -3.27 10.82 -8.99
C VAL A 115 -1.89 11.15 -9.55
N LEU A 116 -1.43 10.43 -10.58
CA LEU A 116 -0.11 10.69 -11.15
C LEU A 116 -0.01 12.08 -11.80
N ARG A 117 -1.06 12.57 -12.43
CA ARG A 117 -1.10 13.93 -13.02
C ARG A 117 -1.15 15.04 -11.96
N SER A 118 -1.58 14.75 -10.74
CA SER A 118 -1.53 15.72 -9.64
C SER A 118 -0.11 16.00 -9.15
N LEU A 119 0.85 15.14 -9.52
CA LEU A 119 2.25 15.33 -9.15
C LEU A 119 2.90 16.47 -9.94
N PRO A 120 3.61 17.40 -9.31
CA PRO A 120 4.27 18.50 -9.97
C PRO A 120 5.19 18.07 -11.12
N GLY A 121 4.99 18.65 -12.29
CA GLY A 121 5.79 18.35 -13.49
C GLY A 121 5.46 17.03 -14.20
N ILE A 122 4.42 16.31 -13.77
CA ILE A 122 3.93 15.10 -14.41
C ILE A 122 2.64 15.43 -15.18
N GLY A 123 2.77 15.56 -16.49
CA GLY A 123 1.63 15.71 -17.40
C GLY A 123 1.05 14.35 -17.82
N GLU A 124 0.00 14.36 -18.61
CA GLU A 124 -0.70 13.16 -19.05
C GLU A 124 0.21 12.15 -19.76
N GLN A 125 1.08 12.62 -20.65
CA GLN A 125 2.01 11.75 -21.37
C GLN A 125 2.98 11.05 -20.42
N ARG A 126 3.58 11.80 -19.49
CA ARG A 126 4.50 11.22 -18.49
C ARG A 126 3.80 10.28 -17.53
N ALA A 127 2.55 10.57 -17.13
CA ALA A 127 1.77 9.68 -16.29
C ALA A 127 1.56 8.31 -16.99
N LYS A 128 1.22 8.31 -18.30
CA LYS A 128 1.11 7.08 -19.10
C LYS A 128 2.44 6.33 -19.21
N GLU A 129 3.55 7.04 -19.40
CA GLU A 129 4.90 6.45 -19.45
C GLU A 129 5.32 5.84 -18.12
N ILE A 130 4.98 6.49 -16.99
CA ILE A 130 5.22 5.96 -15.64
C ILE A 130 4.49 4.63 -15.46
N VAL A 131 3.19 4.59 -15.76
CA VAL A 131 2.38 3.37 -15.65
C VAL A 131 2.95 2.28 -16.57
N ALA A 132 3.16 2.57 -17.85
CA ALA A 132 3.67 1.60 -18.81
C ALA A 132 5.03 0.99 -18.41
N LYS A 133 5.89 1.77 -17.76
CA LYS A 133 7.23 1.33 -17.35
C LYS A 133 7.26 0.60 -16.02
N LEU A 134 6.45 1.04 -15.05
CA LEU A 134 6.58 0.68 -13.64
C LEU A 134 5.44 -0.19 -13.09
N GLN A 135 4.27 -0.23 -13.71
CA GLN A 135 3.14 -1.07 -13.30
C GLN A 135 3.57 -2.54 -13.17
N GLY A 136 3.13 -3.21 -12.12
CA GLY A 136 3.52 -4.57 -11.76
C GLY A 136 4.95 -4.71 -11.20
N LYS A 137 5.73 -3.61 -11.12
CA LYS A 137 7.11 -3.63 -10.61
C LYS A 137 7.28 -2.84 -9.32
N VAL A 138 6.27 -2.09 -8.94
CA VAL A 138 6.33 -1.19 -7.78
C VAL A 138 5.40 -1.58 -6.63
N GLY A 139 4.62 -2.65 -6.76
CA GLY A 139 3.66 -3.11 -5.74
C GLY A 139 4.29 -3.35 -4.37
N LYS A 140 5.56 -3.81 -4.31
CA LYS A 140 6.28 -3.97 -3.05
C LYS A 140 6.43 -2.66 -2.25
N TYR A 141 6.46 -1.50 -2.92
CA TYR A 141 6.59 -0.21 -2.27
C TYR A 141 5.25 0.32 -1.75
N ALA A 142 4.12 -0.14 -2.32
CA ALA A 142 2.79 0.16 -1.82
C ALA A 142 2.52 -0.50 -0.46
N LEU A 143 3.16 -1.65 -0.20
CA LEU A 143 3.05 -2.39 1.06
C LEU A 143 3.94 -1.82 2.19
N MET A 144 4.75 -0.81 1.91
CA MET A 144 5.49 -0.13 2.97
C MET A 144 4.49 0.46 3.95
N PRO A 145 4.70 0.30 5.28
CA PRO A 145 3.95 1.07 6.24
C PRO A 145 4.25 2.54 5.96
N GLY A 146 3.39 3.17 5.15
CA GLY A 146 3.38 4.61 5.00
C GLY A 146 3.04 5.13 6.39
N ARG A 147 4.02 5.62 7.13
CA ARG A 147 3.73 6.60 8.17
C ARG A 147 3.26 7.86 7.46
N SER A 148 2.03 7.81 6.94
CA SER A 148 1.22 9.00 6.74
C SER A 148 1.19 9.69 8.10
N ALA A 149 1.40 11.01 8.07
CA ALA A 149 1.28 11.92 9.18
C ALA A 149 0.56 11.28 10.36
N ARG A 150 1.29 11.12 11.46
CA ARG A 150 0.82 10.68 12.78
C ARG A 150 -0.71 10.74 12.89
N PRO A 151 -1.43 9.61 12.83
CA PRO A 151 -2.67 9.54 13.53
C PRO A 151 -2.30 9.65 15.01
N GLU A 152 -3.00 10.47 15.75
CA GLU A 152 -2.89 10.47 17.21
C GLU A 152 -2.96 9.03 17.73
N PRO A 153 -2.30 8.67 18.86
CA PRO A 153 -2.10 7.27 19.27
C PRO A 153 -3.37 6.42 19.43
N ALA A 154 -4.55 7.03 19.33
CA ALA A 154 -5.86 6.37 19.41
C ALA A 154 -6.39 5.87 18.05
N GLU A 155 -6.01 6.46 16.89
CA GLU A 155 -6.60 6.10 15.60
C GLU A 155 -5.76 5.08 14.80
N ALA A 156 -4.43 5.03 15.00
CA ALA A 156 -3.56 4.08 14.32
C ALA A 156 -3.81 2.62 14.75
N GLY A 157 -4.25 2.42 15.99
CA GLY A 157 -4.63 1.11 16.49
C GLY A 157 -5.95 0.63 15.89
N GLN A 158 -6.91 1.51 15.69
CA GLN A 158 -8.23 1.15 15.16
C GLN A 158 -8.20 0.81 13.68
N SER A 159 -7.49 1.57 12.85
CA SER A 159 -7.39 1.29 11.41
C SER A 159 -6.69 -0.04 11.11
N ALA A 160 -5.65 -0.39 11.85
CA ALA A 160 -4.98 -1.69 11.70
C ALA A 160 -5.89 -2.85 12.16
N LEU A 161 -6.66 -2.65 13.24
CA LEU A 161 -7.65 -3.62 13.73
C LEU A 161 -8.82 -3.80 12.76
N GLU A 162 -9.27 -2.71 12.11
CA GLU A 162 -10.30 -2.75 11.08
C GLU A 162 -9.86 -3.58 9.87
N ASP A 163 -8.66 -3.32 9.35
CA ASP A 163 -8.15 -4.02 8.18
C ASP A 163 -7.90 -5.52 8.46
N GLU A 164 -7.42 -5.87 9.65
CA GLU A 164 -7.24 -7.25 10.08
C GLU A 164 -8.59 -7.97 10.24
N ALA A 165 -9.57 -7.35 10.89
CA ALA A 165 -10.91 -7.90 11.05
C ALA A 165 -11.62 -8.10 9.71
N VAL A 166 -11.49 -7.13 8.78
CA VAL A 166 -12.01 -7.26 7.40
C VAL A 166 -11.34 -8.41 6.67
N ALA A 167 -10.03 -8.58 6.80
CA ALA A 167 -9.30 -9.68 6.15
C ALA A 167 -9.79 -11.06 6.65
N ILE A 168 -10.03 -11.20 7.95
CA ILE A 168 -10.57 -12.44 8.55
C ILE A 168 -12.01 -12.71 8.05
N LEU A 169 -12.88 -11.71 7.99
CA LEU A 169 -14.24 -11.85 7.49
C LEU A 169 -14.28 -12.24 6.01
N VAL A 170 -13.35 -11.71 5.19
CA VAL A 170 -13.21 -12.11 3.78
C VAL A 170 -12.74 -13.56 3.65
N GLN A 171 -11.88 -14.07 4.54
CA GLN A 171 -11.50 -15.48 4.59
C GLN A 171 -12.69 -16.40 4.98
N LEU A 172 -13.67 -15.86 5.69
CA LEU A 172 -14.92 -16.52 6.05
C LEU A 172 -16.02 -16.35 4.97
N GLU A 173 -15.63 -16.03 3.74
CA GLU A 173 -16.48 -15.91 2.55
C GLU A 173 -17.46 -14.71 2.53
N TYR A 174 -17.30 -13.73 3.43
CA TYR A 174 -18.06 -12.48 3.34
C TYR A 174 -17.55 -11.59 2.22
N LYS A 175 -18.45 -10.86 1.56
CA LYS A 175 -18.05 -9.87 0.55
C LYS A 175 -17.29 -8.71 1.22
N LYS A 176 -16.24 -8.23 0.59
CA LYS A 176 -15.37 -7.16 1.15
C LYS A 176 -16.14 -5.89 1.56
N THR A 177 -17.19 -5.53 0.82
CA THR A 177 -18.06 -4.40 1.15
C THR A 177 -18.87 -4.66 2.41
N GLU A 178 -19.46 -5.83 2.54
CA GLU A 178 -20.24 -6.27 3.69
C GLU A 178 -19.37 -6.40 4.95
N ALA A 179 -18.18 -6.99 4.83
CA ALA A 179 -17.22 -7.10 5.91
C ALA A 179 -16.82 -5.71 6.46
N LYS A 180 -16.60 -4.72 5.59
CA LYS A 180 -16.31 -3.35 6.01
C LYS A 180 -17.47 -2.67 6.75
N GLU A 181 -18.70 -2.88 6.31
CA GLU A 181 -19.89 -2.32 6.97
C GLU A 181 -20.10 -2.97 8.36
N MET A 182 -19.89 -4.28 8.47
CA MET A 182 -20.00 -5.02 9.73
C MET A 182 -18.97 -4.55 10.75
N VAL A 183 -17.70 -4.41 10.34
CA VAL A 183 -16.61 -3.93 11.19
C VAL A 183 -16.89 -2.48 11.64
N ARG A 184 -17.32 -1.61 10.74
CA ARG A 184 -17.64 -0.22 11.04
C ARG A 184 -18.81 -0.10 12.02
N ALA A 185 -19.86 -0.91 11.86
CA ALA A 185 -21.00 -0.93 12.78
C ALA A 185 -20.60 -1.44 14.17
N ALA A 186 -19.69 -2.42 14.26
CA ALA A 186 -19.16 -2.91 15.53
C ALA A 186 -18.36 -1.84 16.29
N LEU A 187 -17.50 -1.10 15.59
CA LEU A 187 -16.70 -0.02 16.16
C LEU A 187 -17.53 1.18 16.61
N GLN A 188 -18.59 1.52 15.89
CA GLN A 188 -19.51 2.59 16.32
C GLN A 188 -20.19 2.28 17.66
N ARG A 189 -20.41 1.01 17.98
CA ARG A 189 -21.03 0.58 19.23
C ARG A 189 -20.04 0.43 20.37
N ASN A 190 -18.84 -0.03 20.06
CA ASN A 190 -17.79 -0.21 21.05
C ASN A 190 -16.46 0.37 20.57
N PRO A 191 -16.24 1.67 20.75
CA PRO A 191 -15.02 2.35 20.30
C PRO A 191 -13.78 1.99 21.15
N THR A 192 -13.92 1.22 22.22
CA THR A 192 -12.84 0.86 23.14
C THR A 192 -12.20 -0.51 22.86
N VAL A 193 -12.58 -1.17 21.77
CA VAL A 193 -12.03 -2.45 21.36
C VAL A 193 -10.53 -2.32 21.06
N LYS A 194 -9.72 -3.21 21.65
CA LYS A 194 -8.25 -3.16 21.54
C LYS A 194 -7.65 -4.31 20.75
N SER A 195 -8.44 -5.31 20.33
CA SER A 195 -7.98 -6.45 19.56
C SER A 195 -8.94 -6.85 18.44
N SER A 196 -8.41 -7.44 17.36
CA SER A 196 -9.18 -7.99 16.26
C SER A 196 -10.15 -9.09 16.69
N GLU A 197 -9.77 -9.90 17.70
CA GLU A 197 -10.65 -10.92 18.30
C GLU A 197 -11.87 -10.31 19.00
N GLU A 198 -11.68 -9.26 19.80
CA GLU A 198 -12.78 -8.56 20.46
C GLU A 198 -13.73 -7.92 19.44
N LEU A 199 -13.16 -7.38 18.37
CA LEU A 199 -13.92 -6.78 17.27
C LEU A 199 -14.75 -7.79 16.52
N LEU A 200 -14.20 -8.95 16.22
CA LEU A 200 -14.91 -10.07 15.60
C LEU A 200 -16.01 -10.61 16.50
N ASN A 201 -15.74 -10.76 17.78
CA ASN A 201 -16.76 -11.18 18.75
C ASN A 201 -17.95 -10.21 18.79
N GLU A 202 -17.70 -8.90 18.69
CA GLU A 202 -18.77 -7.89 18.63
C GLU A 202 -19.55 -7.97 17.30
N VAL A 203 -18.89 -8.23 16.17
CA VAL A 203 -19.52 -8.49 14.88
C VAL A 203 -20.44 -9.72 14.95
N TYR A 204 -19.98 -10.84 15.51
CA TYR A 204 -20.80 -12.05 15.64
C TYR A 204 -21.96 -11.88 16.64
N ARG A 205 -21.76 -11.14 17.71
CA ARG A 205 -22.83 -10.82 18.67
C ARG A 205 -23.97 -10.07 17.99
N GLN A 206 -23.66 -9.16 17.07
CA GLN A 206 -24.67 -8.46 16.27
C GLN A 206 -25.51 -9.38 15.39
N GLN A 207 -24.88 -10.35 14.75
CA GLN A 207 -25.60 -11.30 13.89
C GLN A 207 -26.56 -12.17 14.70
N ARG A 208 -26.16 -12.61 15.89
CA ARG A 208 -27.03 -13.40 16.76
C ARG A 208 -28.26 -12.61 17.22
N VAL A 209 -28.08 -11.35 17.61
CA VAL A 209 -29.19 -10.47 18.02
C VAL A 209 -30.13 -10.17 16.84
N ALA A 210 -29.59 -9.97 15.64
CA ALA A 210 -30.40 -9.75 14.42
C ALA A 210 -31.21 -11.00 14.01
N THR A 211 -30.65 -12.18 14.25
CA THR A 211 -31.35 -13.46 13.99
C THR A 211 -32.45 -13.73 15.02
N GLU A 212 -32.26 -13.34 16.27
CA GLU A 212 -33.26 -13.50 17.35
C GLU A 212 -34.38 -12.44 17.30
N ALA A 213 -34.13 -11.28 16.65
CA ALA A 213 -35.11 -10.20 16.50
C ALA A 213 -36.01 -10.30 15.25
N GLY A 214 -36.00 -11.41 14.50
CA GLY A 214 -36.99 -11.72 13.50
C GLY A 214 -36.96 -10.87 12.22
N THR A 215 -35.84 -10.33 11.80
CA THR A 215 -35.69 -9.73 10.47
C THR A 215 -35.07 -10.76 9.53
N PRO A 216 -35.74 -11.15 8.41
CA PRO A 216 -35.21 -12.17 7.52
C PRO A 216 -33.90 -11.69 6.89
N ALA A 217 -32.80 -12.33 7.29
CA ALA A 217 -31.53 -12.22 6.60
C ALA A 217 -31.73 -12.69 5.15
N ALA A 218 -31.46 -11.81 4.22
CA ALA A 218 -31.46 -12.10 2.80
C ALA A 218 -30.58 -13.31 2.52
N SER A 219 -31.20 -14.32 1.94
CA SER A 219 -30.70 -15.49 1.21
C SER A 219 -29.17 -15.64 1.13
N LEU A 220 -28.62 -16.55 1.89
CA LEU A 220 -27.29 -17.08 1.68
C LEU A 220 -27.31 -18.60 1.71
N GLY A 221 -27.19 -19.18 0.49
CA GLY A 221 -26.39 -20.37 0.28
C GLY A 221 -26.87 -21.66 0.90
N GLU A 222 -28.13 -22.11 0.63
CA GLU A 222 -28.43 -23.53 0.59
C GLU A 222 -27.93 -24.10 -0.74
N ALA A 223 -26.73 -24.62 -0.73
CA ALA A 223 -26.28 -25.59 -1.72
C ALA A 223 -25.14 -26.42 -1.16
N LYS A 224 -25.44 -27.68 -0.89
CA LYS A 224 -24.54 -28.79 -0.62
C LYS A 224 -24.38 -29.25 0.84
N ARG A 225 -25.44 -29.87 1.34
CA ARG A 225 -25.34 -31.03 2.20
C ARG A 225 -26.46 -32.00 1.81
N ALA A 226 -26.21 -32.86 0.84
CA ALA A 226 -26.86 -34.16 0.72
C ALA A 226 -26.08 -35.00 -0.29
N GLY A 227 -25.50 -36.05 0.17
CA GLY A 227 -24.90 -37.01 -0.74
C GLY A 227 -23.85 -37.92 -0.14
N VAL A 228 -24.23 -38.64 0.95
CA VAL A 228 -23.59 -39.90 1.25
C VAL A 228 -24.66 -40.82 1.86
N VAL A 229 -24.60 -42.10 1.42
CA VAL A 229 -25.27 -43.35 1.82
C VAL A 229 -26.63 -43.60 1.15
N ASP A 230 -26.90 -44.68 0.54
CA ASP A 230 -26.53 -46.08 0.70
C ASP A 230 -27.11 -46.90 -0.44
N GLY A 231 -26.54 -48.02 -0.65
CA GLY A 231 -26.71 -48.91 -1.72
C GLY A 231 -27.98 -49.75 -1.72
N SER A 232 -27.98 -50.64 -2.67
CA SER A 232 -28.64 -51.93 -2.74
C SER A 232 -29.89 -52.06 -3.61
N ALA A 233 -29.66 -52.85 -4.59
CA ALA A 233 -30.50 -53.93 -5.09
C ALA A 233 -31.60 -53.69 -6.16
N ALA A 234 -31.39 -54.39 -7.20
CA ALA A 234 -32.27 -55.28 -7.92
C ALA A 234 -32.54 -54.98 -9.41
N ARG A 235 -31.78 -55.65 -10.23
CA ARG A 235 -32.18 -56.68 -11.21
C ARG A 235 -33.32 -56.38 -12.18
N ARG A 236 -32.96 -56.66 -13.40
CA ARG A 236 -33.70 -57.28 -14.54
C ARG A 236 -33.96 -56.34 -15.71
N SER A 237 -33.23 -56.58 -16.73
CA SER A 237 -33.47 -57.43 -17.91
C SER A 237 -34.17 -56.70 -19.04
N ARG A 238 -33.52 -56.56 -20.11
CA ARG A 238 -33.69 -57.16 -21.42
C ARG A 238 -33.06 -56.33 -22.54
N ARG A 239 -32.16 -56.97 -23.22
CA ARG A 239 -31.73 -56.70 -24.61
C ARG A 239 -32.83 -57.24 -25.57
N PRO A 240 -32.70 -57.16 -26.90
CA PRO A 240 -31.87 -56.34 -27.82
C PRO A 240 -32.69 -55.84 -29.03
N THR A 241 -32.08 -55.21 -29.98
CA THR A 241 -32.06 -55.43 -31.46
C THR A 241 -31.79 -54.09 -32.14
N GLU A 242 -30.79 -54.05 -32.80
CA GLU A 242 -30.39 -54.23 -34.22
C GLU A 242 -30.62 -53.04 -35.13
N ALA A 243 -29.56 -52.69 -35.74
CA ALA A 243 -29.27 -52.55 -37.15
C ALA A 243 -29.47 -51.20 -37.83
N GLY A 244 -28.40 -50.80 -38.53
CA GLY A 244 -28.55 -49.97 -39.71
C GLY A 244 -27.44 -48.96 -39.96
N THR A 245 -26.29 -49.41 -40.41
CA THR A 245 -25.40 -48.67 -41.35
C THR A 245 -25.91 -48.99 -42.78
N PRO A 246 -25.56 -48.25 -43.88
CA PRO A 246 -24.56 -47.24 -44.15
C PRO A 246 -25.03 -46.11 -45.12
N ALA A 247 -24.26 -45.09 -45.24
CA ALA A 247 -23.67 -44.60 -46.50
C ALA A 247 -22.77 -43.38 -46.17
#